data_73222eb170a35c3e845da9109f564620
#
_entry.id   73222eb170a35c3e845da9109f564620
#
_cell.length_a   1.000
_cell.length_b   1.000
_cell.length_c   1.000
_cell.angle_alpha   90.00
_cell.angle_beta   90.00
_cell.angle_gamma   90.00
#
_symmetry.space_group_name_H-M   'P 1'
#
loop_
_entity.id
_entity.type
_entity.pdbx_description
1 polymer ?
#
loop_
_entity_poly.entity_id
_entity_poly.type
_entity_poly.pdbx_seq_one_letter_code
_entity_poly.pdbx_strand_id
1 'polypeptide(L)'
;EPLRRSLERLVDFDLLNSGHVRLSVGAVSVTTGNFRYFDTAERRIDARHIMASGALPPGFPPIEIDGEFYWDGGIVSNTPLQYVLDEPGKAPRLVFQVDLFAARGEMPANLGEANEREKDIRFSSRTRLNTTYELRRQATLQAARRLVAKLPAGLRDDPDARALAALHSESSVAVVHLIYRSKHYESQSKDYEFSRTSMLEHWSAGLADTQSTLEDPRWLGRDRHAEGVHVFDFASQSPSASQTITPTTGFKAVAP
;
A
#
# COMPACT_ATOMS: atom_id res chain seq x y z
N GLU A 1 -22.42 -0.39 -20.80
CA GLU A 1 -21.19 0.39 -20.53
C GLU A 1 -19.99 -0.30 -21.17
N PRO A 2 -19.11 0.44 -21.90
CA PRO A 2 -17.99 -0.17 -22.62
C PRO A 2 -17.02 -0.91 -21.69
N LEU A 3 -16.65 -0.30 -20.54
CA LEU A 3 -15.74 -0.89 -19.57
C LEU A 3 -16.27 -2.22 -19.01
N ARG A 4 -17.54 -2.25 -18.62
CA ARG A 4 -18.20 -3.46 -18.13
C ARG A 4 -18.08 -4.62 -19.12
N ARG A 5 -18.42 -4.38 -20.40
CA ARG A 5 -18.30 -5.40 -21.45
C ARG A 5 -16.85 -5.88 -21.65
N SER A 6 -15.89 -4.96 -21.55
CA SER A 6 -14.48 -5.31 -21.65
C SER A 6 -14.04 -6.19 -20.48
N LEU A 7 -14.43 -5.86 -19.25
CA LEU A 7 -14.14 -6.67 -18.07
C LEU A 7 -14.77 -8.06 -18.16
N GLU A 8 -16.07 -8.13 -18.50
CA GLU A 8 -16.78 -9.40 -18.66
C GLU A 8 -16.21 -10.30 -19.77
N ARG A 9 -15.56 -9.71 -20.79
CA ARG A 9 -14.89 -10.44 -21.86
C ARG A 9 -13.48 -10.90 -21.51
N LEU A 10 -12.73 -10.10 -20.74
CA LEU A 10 -11.30 -10.31 -20.48
C LEU A 10 -11.02 -11.02 -19.17
N VAL A 11 -11.95 -10.99 -18.22
CA VAL A 11 -11.81 -11.59 -16.89
C VAL A 11 -12.72 -12.80 -16.78
N ASP A 12 -12.14 -13.94 -16.47
CA ASP A 12 -12.89 -15.11 -16.04
C ASP A 12 -13.27 -14.94 -14.56
N PHE A 13 -14.50 -14.45 -14.33
CA PHE A 13 -15.00 -14.20 -12.97
C PHE A 13 -15.27 -15.49 -12.19
N ASP A 14 -15.46 -16.63 -12.83
CA ASP A 14 -15.61 -17.91 -12.15
C ASP A 14 -14.25 -18.38 -11.62
N LEU A 15 -13.21 -18.30 -12.45
CA LEU A 15 -11.84 -18.57 -12.01
C LEU A 15 -11.39 -17.59 -10.93
N LEU A 16 -11.67 -16.29 -11.08
CA LEU A 16 -11.35 -15.27 -10.09
C LEU A 16 -11.93 -15.59 -8.70
N ASN A 17 -13.17 -16.07 -8.66
CA ASN A 17 -13.88 -16.40 -7.42
C ASN A 17 -13.67 -17.86 -6.96
N SER A 18 -12.82 -18.63 -7.62
CA SER A 18 -12.55 -20.04 -7.27
C SER A 18 -11.68 -20.23 -6.03
N GLY A 19 -11.05 -19.14 -5.52
CA GLY A 19 -10.15 -19.17 -4.38
C GLY A 19 -8.68 -19.47 -4.68
N HIS A 20 -8.30 -19.67 -5.95
CA HIS A 20 -6.89 -19.88 -6.32
C HIS A 20 -6.05 -18.63 -6.12
N VAL A 21 -6.64 -17.46 -6.33
CA VAL A 21 -6.04 -16.14 -6.09
C VAL A 21 -7.06 -15.31 -5.34
N ARG A 22 -6.64 -14.63 -4.29
CA ARG A 22 -7.48 -13.67 -3.58
C ARG A 22 -7.37 -12.31 -4.25
N LEU A 23 -8.51 -11.73 -4.60
CA LEU A 23 -8.62 -10.35 -5.07
C LEU A 23 -9.36 -9.52 -4.04
N SER A 24 -8.76 -8.39 -3.66
CA SER A 24 -9.40 -7.37 -2.85
C SER A 24 -9.37 -6.05 -3.61
N VAL A 25 -10.51 -5.38 -3.72
CA VAL A 25 -10.61 -4.05 -4.34
C VAL A 25 -11.21 -3.07 -3.34
N GLY A 26 -10.65 -1.86 -3.28
CA GLY A 26 -11.11 -0.82 -2.37
C GLY A 26 -12.01 0.19 -3.09
N ALA A 27 -13.06 0.63 -2.42
CA ALA A 27 -13.93 1.70 -2.89
C ALA A 27 -14.42 2.57 -1.72
N VAL A 28 -14.92 3.76 -2.01
CA VAL A 28 -15.43 4.71 -1.01
C VAL A 28 -16.92 4.87 -1.18
N SER A 29 -17.68 4.66 -0.11
CA SER A 29 -19.10 4.99 -0.10
C SER A 29 -19.32 6.50 -0.32
N VAL A 30 -20.13 6.84 -1.31
CA VAL A 30 -20.42 8.24 -1.65
C VAL A 30 -21.19 8.95 -0.53
N THR A 31 -22.05 8.22 0.16
CA THR A 31 -22.94 8.77 1.18
C THR A 31 -22.28 8.92 2.53
N THR A 32 -21.41 7.96 2.90
CA THR A 32 -20.80 7.94 4.25
C THR A 32 -19.34 8.39 4.27
N GLY A 33 -18.67 8.41 3.10
CA GLY A 33 -17.21 8.63 3.00
C GLY A 33 -16.37 7.48 3.54
N ASN A 34 -16.98 6.39 3.98
CA ASN A 34 -16.26 5.25 4.52
C ASN A 34 -15.62 4.42 3.42
N PHE A 35 -14.38 4.01 3.68
CA PHE A 35 -13.67 3.07 2.82
C PHE A 35 -14.19 1.64 3.04
N ARG A 36 -14.37 0.90 1.95
CA ARG A 36 -14.79 -0.50 1.97
C ARG A 36 -13.93 -1.34 1.06
N TYR A 37 -13.54 -2.52 1.56
CA TYR A 37 -12.96 -3.56 0.73
C TYR A 37 -14.03 -4.53 0.27
N PHE A 38 -13.94 -4.92 -1.01
CA PHE A 38 -14.66 -6.03 -1.59
C PHE A 38 -13.62 -7.13 -1.88
N ASP A 39 -13.81 -8.30 -1.28
CA ASP A 39 -12.79 -9.35 -1.23
C ASP A 39 -13.38 -10.70 -1.63
N THR A 40 -12.67 -11.46 -2.49
CA THR A 40 -13.11 -12.78 -2.94
C THR A 40 -13.15 -13.82 -1.81
N ALA A 41 -12.47 -13.58 -0.70
CA ALA A 41 -12.57 -14.43 0.49
C ALA A 41 -13.91 -14.26 1.24
N GLU A 42 -14.61 -13.13 1.05
CA GLU A 42 -15.82 -12.78 1.77
C GLU A 42 -17.07 -12.86 0.89
N ARG A 43 -16.90 -12.55 -0.39
CA ARG A 43 -18.01 -12.45 -1.33
C ARG A 43 -17.59 -12.68 -2.77
N ARG A 44 -18.56 -12.96 -3.62
CA ARG A 44 -18.33 -13.02 -5.06
C ARG A 44 -18.08 -11.61 -5.61
N ILE A 45 -16.96 -11.43 -6.32
CA ILE A 45 -16.58 -10.21 -7.04
C ILE A 45 -17.06 -10.31 -8.49
N ASP A 46 -17.61 -9.21 -9.01
CA ASP A 46 -17.98 -9.05 -10.41
C ASP A 46 -17.42 -7.75 -11.00
N ALA A 47 -17.73 -7.46 -12.26
CA ALA A 47 -17.24 -6.28 -12.97
C ALA A 47 -17.60 -4.96 -12.27
N ARG A 48 -18.72 -4.87 -11.55
CA ARG A 48 -19.14 -3.65 -10.84
C ARG A 48 -18.18 -3.27 -9.72
N HIS A 49 -17.67 -4.26 -9.00
CA HIS A 49 -16.70 -4.04 -7.91
C HIS A 49 -15.38 -3.45 -8.45
N ILE A 50 -14.90 -3.96 -9.59
CA ILE A 50 -13.70 -3.42 -10.26
C ILE A 50 -13.98 -2.01 -10.78
N MET A 51 -15.15 -1.79 -11.38
CA MET A 51 -15.55 -0.46 -11.87
C MET A 51 -15.68 0.56 -10.73
N ALA A 52 -16.23 0.16 -9.59
CA ALA A 52 -16.34 1.03 -8.41
C ALA A 52 -14.97 1.46 -7.89
N SER A 53 -14.02 0.53 -7.85
CA SER A 53 -12.64 0.80 -7.42
C SER A 53 -11.88 1.76 -8.35
N GLY A 54 -12.32 1.92 -9.61
CA GLY A 54 -11.72 2.83 -10.59
C GLY A 54 -12.63 4.01 -10.98
N ALA A 55 -13.76 4.22 -10.31
CA ALA A 55 -14.71 5.30 -10.61
C ALA A 55 -14.29 6.63 -9.96
N LEU A 56 -13.21 7.25 -10.47
CA LEU A 56 -12.66 8.49 -9.91
C LEU A 56 -13.54 9.71 -10.27
N PRO A 57 -14.10 10.42 -9.27
CA PRO A 57 -14.86 11.65 -9.53
C PRO A 57 -13.92 12.82 -9.90
N PRO A 58 -14.39 13.82 -10.65
CA PRO A 58 -15.71 13.91 -11.28
C PRO A 58 -15.79 13.21 -12.65
N GLY A 59 -14.73 12.54 -13.09
CA GLY A 59 -14.62 11.95 -14.43
C GLY A 59 -15.56 10.77 -14.66
N PHE A 60 -15.89 10.02 -13.61
CA PHE A 60 -16.75 8.85 -13.67
C PHE A 60 -17.92 8.93 -12.68
N PRO A 61 -19.12 8.48 -13.08
CA PRO A 61 -20.25 8.37 -12.17
C PRO A 61 -19.99 7.29 -11.11
N PRO A 62 -20.66 7.39 -9.94
CA PRO A 62 -20.57 6.34 -8.94
C PRO A 62 -21.19 5.03 -9.43
N ILE A 63 -20.71 3.92 -8.91
CA ILE A 63 -21.20 2.57 -9.23
C ILE A 63 -22.05 2.07 -8.07
N GLU A 64 -23.26 1.59 -8.37
CA GLU A 64 -24.15 0.98 -7.39
C GLU A 64 -23.78 -0.50 -7.14
N ILE A 65 -23.59 -0.85 -5.86
CA ILE A 65 -23.38 -2.21 -5.37
C ILE A 65 -24.27 -2.40 -4.14
N ASP A 66 -25.20 -3.35 -4.21
CA ASP A 66 -26.11 -3.71 -3.11
C ASP A 66 -26.92 -2.52 -2.55
N GLY A 67 -27.34 -1.59 -3.42
CA GLY A 67 -28.13 -0.42 -3.04
C GLY A 67 -27.32 0.76 -2.48
N GLU A 68 -26.01 0.69 -2.48
CA GLU A 68 -25.09 1.75 -2.08
C GLU A 68 -24.21 2.20 -3.24
N PHE A 69 -23.89 3.50 -3.32
CA PHE A 69 -23.07 4.08 -4.37
C PHE A 69 -21.63 4.24 -3.94
N TYR A 70 -20.71 3.85 -4.83
CA TYR A 70 -19.28 3.85 -4.56
C TYR A 70 -18.49 4.60 -5.63
N TRP A 71 -17.44 5.29 -5.15
CA TRP A 71 -16.38 5.87 -5.95
C TRP A 71 -15.05 5.18 -5.69
N ASP A 72 -14.04 5.57 -6.49
CA ASP A 72 -12.66 5.07 -6.43
C ASP A 72 -12.08 5.13 -5.01
N GLY A 73 -11.56 4.00 -4.56
CA GLY A 73 -10.89 3.88 -3.27
C GLY A 73 -9.64 4.75 -3.14
N GLY A 74 -8.99 5.12 -4.26
CA GLY A 74 -7.83 6.00 -4.29
C GLY A 74 -8.07 7.38 -3.67
N ILE A 75 -9.32 7.84 -3.58
CA ILE A 75 -9.69 9.07 -2.86
C ILE A 75 -9.24 9.00 -1.39
N VAL A 76 -9.33 7.85 -0.76
CA VAL A 76 -9.00 7.63 0.66
C VAL A 76 -7.66 6.92 0.82
N SER A 77 -7.44 5.82 0.07
CA SER A 77 -6.21 5.03 0.15
C SER A 77 -5.87 4.43 -1.22
N ASN A 78 -4.81 4.95 -1.83
CA ASN A 78 -4.37 4.50 -3.16
C ASN A 78 -3.54 3.20 -3.11
N THR A 79 -2.81 2.99 -2.02
CA THR A 79 -1.96 1.81 -1.80
C THR A 79 -2.24 1.22 -0.42
N PRO A 80 -3.29 0.41 -0.26
CA PRO A 80 -3.81 -0.03 1.04
C PRO A 80 -2.97 -1.15 1.68
N LEU A 81 -1.71 -0.87 2.01
CA LEU A 81 -0.77 -1.82 2.61
C LEU A 81 -1.29 -2.41 3.92
N GLN A 82 -1.96 -1.58 4.75
CA GLN A 82 -2.52 -1.99 6.04
C GLN A 82 -3.42 -3.22 5.91
N TYR A 83 -4.29 -3.24 4.90
CA TYR A 83 -5.20 -4.35 4.67
C TYR A 83 -4.46 -5.69 4.45
N VAL A 84 -3.32 -5.65 3.75
CA VAL A 84 -2.48 -6.83 3.52
C VAL A 84 -1.73 -7.24 4.79
N LEU A 85 -1.30 -6.27 5.60
CA LEU A 85 -0.51 -6.54 6.81
C LEU A 85 -1.37 -7.04 7.97
N ASP A 86 -2.64 -6.63 8.04
CA ASP A 86 -3.59 -7.05 9.07
C ASP A 86 -4.10 -8.49 8.87
N GLU A 87 -3.85 -9.09 7.69
CA GLU A 87 -4.17 -10.48 7.46
C GLU A 87 -3.43 -11.41 8.43
N PRO A 88 -4.16 -12.27 9.14
CA PRO A 88 -3.54 -13.22 10.05
C PRO A 88 -2.72 -14.26 9.28
N GLY A 89 -1.52 -14.56 9.75
CA GLY A 89 -0.68 -15.60 9.16
C GLY A 89 0.72 -15.59 9.75
N LYS A 90 1.31 -16.79 9.82
CA LYS A 90 2.70 -16.98 10.32
C LYS A 90 3.72 -17.14 9.19
N ALA A 91 3.25 -17.42 7.98
CA ALA A 91 4.15 -17.62 6.84
C ALA A 91 4.81 -16.30 6.42
N PRO A 92 6.10 -16.33 6.03
CA PRO A 92 6.77 -15.18 5.45
C PRO A 92 6.00 -14.67 4.22
N ARG A 93 5.83 -13.36 4.12
CA ARG A 93 5.11 -12.69 3.03
C ARG A 93 6.01 -11.76 2.26
N LEU A 94 5.84 -11.75 0.95
CA LEU A 94 6.46 -10.79 0.04
C LEU A 94 5.35 -9.92 -0.55
N VAL A 95 5.45 -8.62 -0.36
CA VAL A 95 4.50 -7.62 -0.83
C VAL A 95 5.18 -6.71 -1.83
N PHE A 96 4.67 -6.62 -3.05
CA PHE A 96 5.04 -5.59 -4.01
C PHE A 96 4.01 -4.47 -3.94
N GLN A 97 4.45 -3.28 -3.54
CA GLN A 97 3.63 -2.09 -3.48
C GLN A 97 3.98 -1.18 -4.66
N VAL A 98 3.07 -1.13 -5.64
CA VAL A 98 3.22 -0.26 -6.81
C VAL A 98 2.55 1.06 -6.53
N ASP A 99 3.31 2.17 -6.66
CA ASP A 99 2.81 3.52 -6.47
C ASP A 99 3.08 4.36 -7.72
N LEU A 100 2.04 4.97 -8.27
CA LEU A 100 2.12 5.81 -9.47
C LEU A 100 2.46 7.27 -9.14
N PHE A 101 2.52 7.63 -7.85
CA PHE A 101 2.70 9.00 -7.40
C PHE A 101 3.96 9.14 -6.55
N ALA A 102 4.95 9.86 -7.06
CA ALA A 102 6.21 10.04 -6.35
C ALA A 102 6.09 11.09 -5.24
N ALA A 103 6.47 10.72 -4.02
CA ALA A 103 6.51 11.67 -2.89
C ALA A 103 7.56 12.76 -3.08
N ARG A 104 8.69 12.42 -3.69
CA ARG A 104 9.76 13.38 -4.07
C ARG A 104 9.56 13.84 -5.50
N GLY A 105 9.78 15.11 -5.75
CA GLY A 105 9.69 15.73 -7.06
C GLY A 105 10.42 17.07 -7.06
N GLU A 106 10.57 17.64 -8.23
CA GLU A 106 11.21 18.94 -8.41
C GLU A 106 10.28 20.11 -8.05
N MET A 107 10.85 21.28 -7.90
CA MET A 107 10.07 22.50 -7.68
C MET A 107 9.36 22.88 -8.99
N PRO A 108 8.03 23.04 -8.99
CA PRO A 108 7.29 23.36 -10.21
C PRO A 108 7.63 24.76 -10.70
N ALA A 109 7.82 24.91 -12.01
CA ALA A 109 8.15 26.17 -12.66
C ALA A 109 6.93 26.89 -13.24
N ASN A 110 5.79 26.21 -13.37
CA ASN A 110 4.56 26.77 -13.91
C ASN A 110 3.32 26.16 -13.23
N LEU A 111 2.15 26.73 -13.50
CA LEU A 111 0.89 26.30 -12.89
C LEU A 111 0.50 24.85 -13.23
N GLY A 112 0.83 24.40 -14.43
CA GLY A 112 0.59 23.00 -14.84
C GLY A 112 1.38 22.02 -13.98
N GLU A 113 2.67 22.26 -13.86
CA GLU A 113 3.56 21.45 -13.00
C GLU A 113 3.19 21.56 -11.52
N ALA A 114 2.71 22.72 -11.06
CA ALA A 114 2.24 22.89 -9.69
C ALA A 114 1.00 22.01 -9.37
N ASN A 115 0.04 21.95 -10.31
CA ASN A 115 -1.13 21.08 -10.16
C ASN A 115 -0.75 19.59 -10.19
N GLU A 116 0.18 19.20 -11.05
CA GLU A 116 0.70 17.84 -11.10
C GLU A 116 1.41 17.48 -9.78
N ARG A 117 2.26 18.38 -9.30
CA ARG A 117 2.98 18.18 -8.04
C ARG A 117 2.03 18.10 -6.83
N GLU A 118 0.97 18.91 -6.81
CA GLU A 118 -0.07 18.83 -5.77
C GLU A 118 -0.72 17.44 -5.77
N LYS A 119 -1.06 16.92 -6.94
CA LYS A 119 -1.64 15.60 -7.13
C LYS A 119 -0.68 14.50 -6.64
N ASP A 120 0.59 14.55 -7.03
CA ASP A 120 1.61 13.62 -6.57
C ASP A 120 1.75 13.63 -5.04
N ILE A 121 1.80 14.80 -4.42
CA ILE A 121 1.89 14.95 -2.97
C ILE A 121 0.66 14.36 -2.29
N ARG A 122 -0.53 14.68 -2.80
CA ARG A 122 -1.81 14.24 -2.23
C ARG A 122 -1.93 12.72 -2.21
N PHE A 123 -1.61 12.05 -3.31
CA PHE A 123 -1.74 10.60 -3.41
C PHE A 123 -0.57 9.86 -2.76
N SER A 124 0.68 10.30 -2.93
CA SER A 124 1.85 9.65 -2.35
C SER A 124 1.97 9.82 -0.83
N SER A 125 1.46 10.93 -0.27
CA SER A 125 1.61 11.21 1.17
C SER A 125 0.89 10.17 2.04
N ARG A 126 -0.26 9.70 1.61
CA ARG A 126 -1.03 8.67 2.34
C ARG A 126 -0.30 7.33 2.36
N THR A 127 0.26 6.91 1.22
CA THR A 127 1.08 5.69 1.13
C THR A 127 2.22 5.72 2.12
N ARG A 128 3.00 6.82 2.13
CA ARG A 128 4.15 6.97 3.01
C ARG A 128 3.76 7.06 4.48
N LEU A 129 2.71 7.80 4.81
CA LEU A 129 2.22 7.89 6.19
C LEU A 129 1.76 6.53 6.72
N ASN A 130 1.00 5.79 5.93
CA ASN A 130 0.52 4.46 6.29
C ASN A 130 1.70 3.48 6.48
N THR A 131 2.67 3.48 5.57
CA THR A 131 3.89 2.65 5.71
C THR A 131 4.68 3.02 6.97
N THR A 132 4.89 4.33 7.22
CA THR A 132 5.61 4.80 8.42
C THR A 132 4.88 4.44 9.70
N TYR A 133 3.56 4.61 9.73
CA TYR A 133 2.73 4.23 10.87
C TYR A 133 2.85 2.72 11.16
N GLU A 134 2.73 1.90 10.12
CA GLU A 134 2.82 0.45 10.27
C GLU A 134 4.19 0.00 10.78
N LEU A 135 5.27 0.55 10.26
CA LEU A 135 6.61 0.26 10.77
C LEU A 135 6.76 0.62 12.25
N ARG A 136 6.23 1.77 12.67
CA ARG A 136 6.23 2.17 14.09
C ARG A 136 5.38 1.24 14.94
N ARG A 137 4.19 0.87 14.46
CA ARG A 137 3.31 -0.09 15.14
C ARG A 137 4.02 -1.41 15.35
N GLN A 138 4.64 -1.96 14.32
CA GLN A 138 5.39 -3.22 14.40
C GLN A 138 6.58 -3.12 15.37
N ALA A 139 7.35 -2.04 15.33
CA ALA A 139 8.44 -1.82 16.27
C ALA A 139 7.95 -1.78 17.73
N THR A 140 6.81 -1.15 17.98
CA THR A 140 6.17 -1.10 19.31
C THR A 140 5.73 -2.47 19.78
N LEU A 141 5.09 -3.26 18.90
CA LEU A 141 4.65 -4.63 19.20
C LEU A 141 5.84 -5.54 19.51
N GLN A 142 6.92 -5.45 18.75
CA GLN A 142 8.16 -6.19 19.01
C GLN A 142 8.79 -5.79 20.36
N ALA A 143 8.78 -4.49 20.71
CA ALA A 143 9.27 -4.02 22.00
C ALA A 143 8.41 -4.55 23.15
N ALA A 144 7.09 -4.52 23.02
CA ALA A 144 6.14 -5.08 23.99
C ALA A 144 6.39 -6.59 24.18
N ARG A 145 6.55 -7.33 23.10
CA ARG A 145 6.88 -8.78 23.15
C ARG A 145 8.17 -9.05 23.91
N ARG A 146 9.25 -8.31 23.59
CA ARG A 146 10.52 -8.44 24.31
C ARG A 146 10.38 -8.11 25.80
N LEU A 147 9.51 -7.17 26.15
CA LEU A 147 9.23 -6.83 27.55
C LEU A 147 8.48 -7.96 28.24
N VAL A 148 7.39 -8.46 27.65
CA VAL A 148 6.60 -9.57 28.17
C VAL A 148 7.46 -10.82 28.40
N ALA A 149 8.38 -11.14 27.48
CA ALA A 149 9.29 -12.27 27.61
C ALA A 149 10.25 -12.16 28.84
N LYS A 150 10.53 -10.93 29.29
CA LYS A 150 11.36 -10.66 30.46
C LYS A 150 10.57 -10.63 31.79
N LEU A 151 9.24 -10.71 31.75
CA LEU A 151 8.42 -10.69 32.97
C LEU A 151 8.69 -11.91 33.83
N PRO A 152 8.73 -11.75 35.18
CA PRO A 152 8.71 -12.87 36.10
C PRO A 152 7.49 -13.76 35.89
N ALA A 153 7.60 -15.04 36.24
CA ALA A 153 6.54 -16.02 36.01
C ALA A 153 5.18 -15.58 36.60
N GLY A 154 5.18 -14.97 37.78
CA GLY A 154 3.94 -14.50 38.43
C GLY A 154 3.23 -13.32 37.73
N LEU A 155 3.89 -12.62 36.81
CA LEU A 155 3.29 -11.52 36.03
C LEU A 155 2.94 -11.92 34.59
N ARG A 156 3.31 -13.11 34.15
CA ARG A 156 2.99 -13.57 32.77
C ARG A 156 1.50 -13.88 32.60
N ASP A 157 0.84 -14.20 33.69
CA ASP A 157 -0.59 -14.48 33.72
C ASP A 157 -1.46 -13.24 33.90
N ASP A 158 -0.85 -12.08 34.08
CA ASP A 158 -1.54 -10.80 34.13
C ASP A 158 -2.35 -10.57 32.83
N PRO A 159 -3.61 -10.11 32.89
CA PRO A 159 -4.44 -9.86 31.73
C PRO A 159 -3.80 -8.94 30.69
N ASP A 160 -3.09 -7.88 31.11
CA ASP A 160 -2.43 -6.93 30.21
C ASP A 160 -1.21 -7.57 29.55
N ALA A 161 -0.45 -8.39 30.28
CA ALA A 161 0.68 -9.14 29.71
C ALA A 161 0.21 -10.12 28.63
N ARG A 162 -0.90 -10.82 28.88
CA ARG A 162 -1.53 -11.73 27.90
C ARG A 162 -2.06 -10.97 26.69
N ALA A 163 -2.71 -9.82 26.88
CA ALA A 163 -3.20 -8.97 25.80
C ALA A 163 -2.04 -8.48 24.92
N LEU A 164 -0.95 -7.99 25.51
CA LEU A 164 0.25 -7.58 24.78
C LEU A 164 0.91 -8.74 24.03
N ALA A 165 0.97 -9.94 24.63
CA ALA A 165 1.50 -11.12 23.99
C ALA A 165 0.65 -11.56 22.78
N ALA A 166 -0.66 -11.36 22.82
CA ALA A 166 -1.59 -11.72 21.75
C ALA A 166 -1.53 -10.75 20.55
N LEU A 167 -1.07 -9.52 20.73
CA LEU A 167 -1.03 -8.49 19.70
C LEU A 167 0.10 -8.65 18.66
N HIS A 168 1.01 -9.59 18.84
CA HIS A 168 2.17 -9.70 17.94
C HIS A 168 1.89 -10.56 16.71
N SER A 169 2.48 -10.18 15.60
CA SER A 169 2.60 -11.02 14.41
C SER A 169 4.00 -11.67 14.39
N GLU A 170 4.05 -12.98 14.28
CA GLU A 170 5.31 -13.73 14.11
C GLU A 170 5.77 -13.75 12.65
N SER A 171 5.00 -13.16 11.73
CA SER A 171 5.30 -13.20 10.31
C SER A 171 6.41 -12.21 9.92
N SER A 172 7.31 -12.68 9.06
CA SER A 172 8.22 -11.83 8.31
C SER A 172 7.49 -11.26 7.10
N VAL A 173 7.53 -9.95 6.91
CA VAL A 173 6.94 -9.30 5.75
C VAL A 173 7.98 -8.43 5.07
N ALA A 174 8.34 -8.77 3.84
CA ALA A 174 9.18 -7.95 2.98
C ALA A 174 8.27 -7.12 2.05
N VAL A 175 8.31 -5.81 2.16
CA VAL A 175 7.59 -4.87 1.30
C VAL A 175 8.58 -4.25 0.32
N VAL A 176 8.36 -4.45 -0.96
CA VAL A 176 9.14 -3.84 -2.05
C VAL A 176 8.34 -2.69 -2.62
N HIS A 177 8.88 -1.49 -2.54
CA HIS A 177 8.30 -0.31 -3.17
C HIS A 177 8.76 -0.20 -4.62
N LEU A 178 7.81 -0.20 -5.54
CA LEU A 178 7.98 0.13 -6.95
C LEU A 178 7.27 1.45 -7.20
N ILE A 179 8.01 2.55 -7.14
CA ILE A 179 7.44 3.90 -7.23
C ILE A 179 7.76 4.47 -8.61
N TYR A 180 6.71 4.71 -9.40
CA TYR A 180 6.87 5.36 -10.69
C TYR A 180 7.30 6.82 -10.51
N ARG A 181 8.34 7.21 -11.22
CA ARG A 181 8.83 8.61 -11.26
C ARG A 181 8.55 9.17 -12.63
N SER A 182 7.59 10.11 -12.69
CA SER A 182 7.24 10.77 -13.96
C SER A 182 8.45 11.48 -14.56
N LYS A 183 8.52 11.50 -15.89
CA LYS A 183 9.53 12.26 -16.63
C LYS A 183 9.03 13.68 -16.84
N HIS A 184 9.96 14.64 -17.01
CA HIS A 184 9.68 16.08 -17.16
C HIS A 184 8.65 16.48 -18.24
N TYR A 185 8.36 15.61 -19.20
CA TYR A 185 7.41 15.89 -20.29
C TYR A 185 6.02 15.32 -20.07
N GLU A 186 5.81 14.56 -18.99
CA GLU A 186 4.49 14.02 -18.66
C GLU A 186 3.60 15.12 -18.10
N SER A 187 2.38 15.23 -18.65
CA SER A 187 1.40 16.23 -18.23
C SER A 187 0.50 15.68 -17.12
N GLN A 188 -0.42 16.53 -16.63
CA GLN A 188 -1.47 16.16 -15.63
C GLN A 188 -2.31 14.95 -16.00
N SER A 189 -2.18 14.43 -17.22
CA SER A 189 -2.99 13.35 -17.78
C SER A 189 -2.45 11.96 -17.53
N LYS A 190 -1.37 11.78 -16.79
CA LYS A 190 -0.69 10.47 -16.61
C LYS A 190 -1.59 9.32 -16.13
N ASP A 191 -2.65 9.62 -15.41
CA ASP A 191 -3.63 8.64 -14.89
C ASP A 191 -4.83 8.41 -15.83
N TYR A 192 -4.95 9.16 -16.93
CA TYR A 192 -5.97 8.97 -17.98
C TYR A 192 -5.41 9.08 -19.40
N GLU A 193 -4.08 9.16 -19.57
CA GLU A 193 -3.40 9.09 -20.86
C GLU A 193 -3.09 7.62 -21.19
N PHE A 194 -3.87 7.06 -22.10
CA PHE A 194 -3.80 5.65 -22.48
C PHE A 194 -3.32 5.44 -23.93
N SER A 195 -2.53 6.39 -24.47
CA SER A 195 -1.93 6.20 -25.79
C SER A 195 -0.96 5.02 -25.77
N ARG A 196 -0.76 4.42 -26.95
CA ARG A 196 0.20 3.31 -27.09
C ARG A 196 1.62 3.71 -26.69
N THR A 197 2.02 4.94 -26.97
CA THR A 197 3.34 5.45 -26.65
C THR A 197 3.54 5.52 -25.15
N SER A 198 2.64 6.19 -24.44
CA SER A 198 2.69 6.31 -22.97
C SER A 198 2.64 4.94 -22.30
N MET A 199 1.80 4.02 -22.79
CA MET A 199 1.72 2.66 -22.26
C MET A 199 3.05 1.92 -22.41
N LEU A 200 3.72 2.00 -23.57
CA LEU A 200 5.01 1.34 -23.79
C LEU A 200 6.13 1.95 -22.93
N GLU A 201 6.11 3.26 -22.73
CA GLU A 201 7.08 3.96 -21.86
C GLU A 201 6.90 3.56 -20.39
N HIS A 202 5.66 3.57 -19.89
CA HIS A 202 5.35 3.14 -18.52
C HIS A 202 5.70 1.67 -18.29
N TRP A 203 5.41 0.81 -19.27
CA TRP A 203 5.79 -0.61 -19.22
C TRP A 203 7.30 -0.78 -19.12
N SER A 204 8.05 -0.09 -20.00
CA SER A 204 9.51 -0.16 -20.00
C SER A 204 10.13 0.38 -18.71
N ALA A 205 9.58 1.46 -18.16
CA ALA A 205 10.01 2.00 -16.88
C ALA A 205 9.76 1.02 -15.72
N GLY A 206 8.56 0.46 -15.64
CA GLY A 206 8.23 -0.52 -14.60
C GLY A 206 9.06 -1.79 -14.69
N LEU A 207 9.36 -2.26 -15.92
CA LEU A 207 10.24 -3.40 -16.13
C LEU A 207 11.66 -3.12 -15.64
N ALA A 208 12.23 -1.96 -16.00
CA ALA A 208 13.57 -1.56 -15.59
C ALA A 208 13.68 -1.39 -14.06
N ASP A 209 12.70 -0.76 -13.42
CA ASP A 209 12.65 -0.61 -11.96
C ASP A 209 12.57 -1.96 -11.25
N THR A 210 11.78 -2.87 -11.77
CA THR A 210 11.64 -4.22 -11.21
C THR A 210 12.95 -5.01 -11.36
N GLN A 211 13.57 -5.00 -12.54
CA GLN A 211 14.85 -5.68 -12.79
C GLN A 211 15.94 -5.13 -11.88
N SER A 212 16.09 -3.81 -11.81
CA SER A 212 17.05 -3.15 -10.92
C SER A 212 16.83 -3.52 -9.45
N THR A 213 15.57 -3.62 -9.02
CA THR A 213 15.22 -4.03 -7.66
C THR A 213 15.63 -5.47 -7.38
N LEU A 214 15.36 -6.38 -8.29
CA LEU A 214 15.66 -7.82 -8.13
C LEU A 214 17.15 -8.11 -8.18
N GLU A 215 17.94 -7.28 -8.86
CA GLU A 215 19.40 -7.41 -8.97
C GLU A 215 20.16 -6.67 -7.85
N ASP A 216 19.48 -5.85 -7.04
CA ASP A 216 20.13 -5.08 -5.98
C ASP A 216 20.72 -6.01 -4.90
N PRO A 217 22.01 -5.83 -4.53
CA PRO A 217 22.65 -6.67 -3.51
C PRO A 217 21.94 -6.65 -2.15
N ARG A 218 21.29 -5.54 -1.79
CA ARG A 218 20.49 -5.41 -0.55
C ARG A 218 19.26 -6.32 -0.59
N TRP A 219 18.66 -6.49 -1.77
CA TRP A 219 17.55 -7.40 -1.99
C TRP A 219 18.02 -8.87 -1.95
N LEU A 220 19.09 -9.17 -2.65
CA LEU A 220 19.63 -10.54 -2.73
C LEU A 220 20.14 -11.03 -1.38
N GLY A 221 20.79 -10.17 -0.60
CA GLY A 221 21.35 -10.47 0.72
C GLY A 221 20.35 -10.35 1.89
N ARG A 222 19.06 -10.07 1.63
CA ARG A 222 18.08 -9.89 2.72
C ARG A 222 17.88 -11.17 3.54
N ASP A 223 17.68 -11.01 4.83
CA ASP A 223 17.19 -12.11 5.67
C ASP A 223 15.67 -12.32 5.41
N ARG A 224 15.34 -13.46 4.82
CA ARG A 224 13.96 -13.82 4.46
C ARG A 224 13.09 -14.21 5.66
N HIS A 225 13.70 -14.43 6.81
CA HIS A 225 13.07 -14.86 8.06
C HIS A 225 13.13 -13.78 9.15
N ALA A 226 13.68 -12.60 8.84
CA ALA A 226 13.69 -11.51 9.78
C ALA A 226 12.27 -11.14 10.22
N GLU A 227 11.97 -11.23 11.51
CA GLU A 227 10.65 -10.91 12.06
C GLU A 227 10.27 -9.45 11.81
N GLY A 228 9.00 -9.21 11.53
CA GLY A 228 8.43 -7.89 11.36
C GLY A 228 8.33 -7.45 9.90
N VAL A 229 8.09 -6.15 9.70
CA VAL A 229 7.93 -5.55 8.38
C VAL A 229 9.22 -4.85 7.94
N HIS A 230 9.77 -5.29 6.83
CA HIS A 230 10.97 -4.73 6.21
C HIS A 230 10.62 -4.10 4.87
N VAL A 231 10.94 -2.82 4.71
CA VAL A 231 10.62 -2.06 3.49
C VAL A 231 11.88 -1.84 2.66
N PHE A 232 11.80 -2.16 1.39
CA PHE A 232 12.85 -2.00 0.40
C PHE A 232 12.42 -0.97 -0.65
N ASP A 233 13.09 0.19 -0.66
CA ASP A 233 12.97 1.24 -1.68
C ASP A 233 14.35 1.44 -2.30
N PHE A 234 14.59 0.84 -3.46
CA PHE A 234 15.90 0.86 -4.11
C PHE A 234 16.08 2.02 -5.08
N ALA A 235 15.00 2.65 -5.48
CA ALA A 235 15.06 3.73 -6.46
C ALA A 235 15.41 5.10 -5.82
N SER A 236 15.49 5.20 -4.50
CA SER A 236 16.08 6.33 -3.82
C SER A 236 17.61 6.20 -3.87
N GLN A 237 18.25 6.73 -4.91
CA GLN A 237 19.72 6.83 -4.96
C GLN A 237 20.22 7.78 -3.86
N SER A 238 20.55 7.24 -2.73
CA SER A 238 21.57 7.70 -1.79
C SER A 238 21.96 6.49 -0.94
N PRO A 239 23.23 6.15 -0.78
CA PRO A 239 23.68 5.14 0.14
C PRO A 239 23.65 5.71 1.56
N SER A 240 22.47 5.97 2.09
CA SER A 240 22.31 6.33 3.49
C SER A 240 21.18 5.52 4.09
N ALA A 241 21.63 4.55 4.87
CA ALA A 241 20.89 3.90 5.94
C ALA A 241 19.63 3.12 5.53
N SER A 242 19.72 1.80 5.55
CA SER A 242 18.62 1.01 6.12
C SER A 242 18.05 1.85 7.27
N GLN A 243 16.81 2.34 7.12
CA GLN A 243 16.15 3.06 8.20
C GLN A 243 15.80 2.05 9.30
N THR A 244 16.83 1.65 10.04
CA THR A 244 16.68 1.19 11.41
C THR A 244 16.31 2.46 12.17
N ILE A 245 15.03 2.69 12.40
CA ILE A 245 14.56 3.77 13.26
C ILE A 245 15.04 3.43 14.67
N THR A 246 16.21 3.95 15.02
CA THR A 246 16.65 3.97 16.42
C THR A 246 15.66 4.89 17.14
N PRO A 247 15.01 4.46 18.22
CA PRO A 247 14.10 5.33 18.95
C PRO A 247 14.91 6.52 19.49
N THR A 248 14.60 7.71 18.99
CA THR A 248 15.14 8.95 19.54
C THR A 248 14.61 9.08 20.97
N THR A 249 15.47 8.83 21.93
CA THR A 249 15.26 9.15 23.34
C THR A 249 15.14 10.66 23.47
N GLY A 250 13.91 11.17 23.61
CA GLY A 250 13.65 12.59 23.72
C GLY A 250 12.25 12.92 24.20
N PHE A 251 11.77 12.27 25.27
CA PHE A 251 10.71 12.86 26.08
C PHE A 251 11.37 13.85 27.04
N LYS A 252 11.39 15.14 26.69
CA LYS A 252 11.57 16.17 27.71
C LYS A 252 10.31 16.20 28.58
N ALA A 253 10.45 15.77 29.83
CA ALA A 253 9.45 15.98 30.85
C ALA A 253 9.17 17.48 30.95
N VAL A 254 7.91 17.85 30.75
CA VAL A 254 7.41 19.16 31.16
C VAL A 254 7.25 19.08 32.70
N ALA A 255 8.06 19.81 33.42
CA ALA A 255 7.94 19.95 34.87
C ALA A 255 6.69 20.79 35.24
N PRO A 256 6.12 20.61 36.42
CA PRO A 256 4.86 21.17 36.86
C PRO A 256 4.86 22.70 36.96
#